data_2b07b215f5d6cb3d17568046a32e847a
#
_entry.id   2b07b215f5d6cb3d17568046a32e847a
#
_cell.length_a   1.000
_cell.length_b   1.000
_cell.length_c   1.000
_cell.angle_alpha   90.00
_cell.angle_beta   90.00
_cell.angle_gamma   90.00
#
_symmetry.space_group_name_H-M   'P 1'
#
loop_
_entity.id
_entity.type
_entity.pdbx_description
1 polymer ?
#
loop_
_entity_poly.entity_id
_entity_poly.type
_entity_poly.pdbx_seq_one_letter_code
_entity_poly.pdbx_strand_id
1 'polypeptide(L)'
;LWRHQALVPQVPAPVILHCCGRSLDRIEFFRDAGFDMYHFESANGAEKMVDGAQGKIRLAGNINNPEVLMQQGPAEVRAEVQRAIDAGVDIIAPECAVPLQTPVQNLKTIVEVCRENARTQ
;
A
#
# COMPACT_ATOMS: atom_id res chain seq x y z
N LEU A 1 20.14 6.98 -1.10
CA LEU A 1 19.42 8.02 -1.81
C LEU A 1 19.99 8.30 -3.21
N TRP A 2 21.23 8.82 -3.33
CA TRP A 2 21.83 9.24 -4.61
C TRP A 2 21.83 8.16 -5.71
N ARG A 3 21.99 6.88 -5.37
CA ARG A 3 21.94 5.78 -6.35
C ARG A 3 20.54 5.60 -6.96
N HIS A 4 19.50 5.73 -6.16
CA HIS A 4 18.13 5.69 -6.65
C HIS A 4 17.82 6.88 -7.55
N GLN A 5 18.24 8.08 -7.13
CA GLN A 5 18.10 9.30 -7.94
C GLN A 5 18.82 9.22 -9.30
N ALA A 6 19.93 8.46 -9.37
CA ALA A 6 20.62 8.21 -10.62
C ALA A 6 19.96 7.12 -11.48
N LEU A 7 19.31 6.13 -10.85
CA LEU A 7 18.72 4.98 -11.54
C LEU A 7 17.31 5.25 -12.05
N VAL A 8 16.45 5.81 -11.21
CA VAL A 8 15.02 5.99 -11.52
C VAL A 8 14.78 6.70 -12.85
N PRO A 9 15.46 7.82 -13.18
CA PRO A 9 15.25 8.50 -14.46
C PRO A 9 15.66 7.70 -15.70
N GLN A 10 16.39 6.59 -15.53
CA GLN A 10 16.82 5.74 -16.65
C GLN A 10 15.76 4.67 -17.00
N VAL A 11 14.75 4.50 -16.16
CA VAL A 11 13.67 3.53 -16.38
C VAL A 11 12.56 4.22 -17.18
N PRO A 12 12.22 3.75 -18.41
CA PRO A 12 11.21 4.38 -19.25
C PRO A 12 9.78 3.96 -18.88
N ALA A 13 9.50 3.85 -17.58
CA ALA A 13 8.20 3.45 -17.02
C ALA A 13 8.10 3.94 -15.57
N PRO A 14 6.89 4.07 -15.01
CA PRO A 14 6.70 4.36 -13.59
C PRO A 14 7.40 3.32 -12.70
N VAL A 15 8.11 3.79 -11.68
CA VAL A 15 8.88 2.94 -10.77
C VAL A 15 8.24 2.93 -9.40
N ILE A 16 7.87 1.73 -8.95
CA ILE A 16 7.31 1.49 -7.62
C ILE A 16 8.40 0.96 -6.71
N LEU A 17 8.65 1.65 -5.60
CA LEU A 17 9.50 1.12 -4.53
C LEU A 17 8.68 0.22 -3.62
N HIS A 18 9.16 -0.99 -3.35
CA HIS A 18 8.67 -1.81 -2.24
C HIS A 18 9.75 -1.95 -1.18
N CYS A 19 9.37 -1.71 0.08
CA CYS A 19 10.25 -1.94 1.23
C CYS A 19 9.44 -2.53 2.38
N CYS A 20 9.77 -3.77 2.75
CA CYS A 20 9.14 -4.47 3.86
C CYS A 20 9.48 -3.83 5.21
N GLY A 21 8.59 -4.06 6.19
CA GLY A 21 8.77 -3.66 7.57
C GLY A 21 8.49 -2.18 7.84
N ARG A 22 8.95 -1.76 9.01
CA ARG A 22 8.75 -0.38 9.47
C ARG A 22 9.69 0.56 8.72
N SER A 23 9.11 1.52 8.02
CA SER A 23 9.83 2.42 7.10
C SER A 23 9.32 3.87 7.13
N LEU A 24 8.40 4.18 8.04
CA LEU A 24 7.85 5.53 8.18
C LEU A 24 8.96 6.58 8.45
N ASP A 25 9.99 6.20 9.18
CA ASP A 25 11.18 7.03 9.46
C ASP A 25 12.02 7.36 8.22
N ARG A 26 11.73 6.72 7.07
CA ARG A 26 12.46 6.86 5.82
C ARG A 26 11.62 7.43 4.68
N ILE A 27 10.36 7.76 4.92
CA ILE A 27 9.45 8.21 3.87
C ILE A 27 9.98 9.47 3.14
N GLU A 28 10.67 10.36 3.85
CA GLU A 28 11.30 11.54 3.25
C GLU A 28 12.34 11.16 2.19
N PHE A 29 13.16 10.15 2.48
CA PHE A 29 14.15 9.66 1.51
C PHE A 29 13.49 9.00 0.30
N PHE A 30 12.36 8.32 0.49
CA PHE A 30 11.63 7.70 -0.62
C PHE A 30 10.99 8.75 -1.53
N ARG A 31 10.40 9.82 -0.97
CA ARG A 31 9.91 10.97 -1.73
C ARG A 31 11.01 11.61 -2.57
N ASP A 32 12.19 11.82 -1.95
CA ASP A 32 13.30 12.53 -2.58
C ASP A 32 14.09 11.65 -3.56
N ALA A 33 13.87 10.33 -3.53
CA ALA A 33 14.53 9.39 -4.43
C ALA A 33 13.98 9.41 -5.86
N GLY A 34 12.78 10.00 -6.06
CA GLY A 34 12.17 10.13 -7.39
C GLY A 34 11.30 8.96 -7.82
N PHE A 35 10.92 8.07 -6.91
CA PHE A 35 9.96 7.01 -7.20
C PHE A 35 8.56 7.59 -7.43
N ASP A 36 7.79 6.99 -8.34
CA ASP A 36 6.42 7.38 -8.62
C ASP A 36 5.46 6.93 -7.52
N MET A 37 5.76 5.80 -6.87
CA MET A 37 4.92 5.19 -5.85
C MET A 37 5.75 4.44 -4.81
N TYR A 38 5.26 4.41 -3.59
CA TYR A 38 5.78 3.58 -2.51
C TYR A 38 4.75 2.55 -2.07
N HIS A 39 5.10 1.26 -2.14
CA HIS A 39 4.31 0.14 -1.64
C HIS A 39 4.77 -0.24 -0.24
N PHE A 40 3.87 -0.11 0.75
CA PHE A 40 4.21 -0.18 2.18
C PHE A 40 3.37 -1.21 2.96
N GLU A 41 3.89 -1.61 4.11
CA GLU A 41 3.25 -2.57 5.01
C GLU A 41 2.38 -1.91 6.09
N SER A 42 1.39 -2.67 6.58
CA SER A 42 0.44 -2.31 7.64
C SER A 42 1.10 -1.86 8.94
N ALA A 43 2.30 -2.36 9.23
CA ALA A 43 3.10 -1.99 10.40
C ALA A 43 3.44 -0.49 10.49
N ASN A 44 3.26 0.26 9.40
CA ASN A 44 3.50 1.70 9.34
C ASN A 44 2.25 2.55 9.65
N GLY A 45 1.06 1.94 9.56
CA GLY A 45 -0.23 2.64 9.67
C GLY A 45 -0.54 3.51 8.44
N ALA A 46 -1.74 3.37 7.89
CA ALA A 46 -2.13 4.06 6.65
C ALA A 46 -2.10 5.59 6.82
N GLU A 47 -2.75 6.11 7.86
CA GLU A 47 -2.88 7.54 8.14
C GLU A 47 -1.49 8.21 8.29
N LYS A 48 -0.61 7.59 9.08
CA LYS A 48 0.75 8.12 9.31
C LYS A 48 1.58 8.13 8.03
N MET A 49 1.40 7.09 7.19
CA MET A 49 2.11 7.01 5.93
C MET A 49 1.62 8.06 4.93
N VAL A 50 0.31 8.29 4.87
CA VAL A 50 -0.30 9.35 4.04
C VAL A 50 0.19 10.73 4.48
N ASP A 51 0.17 11.00 5.79
CA ASP A 51 0.71 12.25 6.34
C ASP A 51 2.19 12.44 6.00
N GLY A 52 2.99 11.38 6.16
CA GLY A 52 4.42 11.39 5.83
C GLY A 52 4.73 11.57 4.35
N ALA A 53 3.89 11.04 3.48
CA ALA A 53 4.02 11.19 2.02
C ALA A 53 3.78 12.62 1.55
N GLN A 54 2.96 13.41 2.25
CA GLN A 54 2.66 14.83 1.95
C GLN A 54 2.22 15.06 0.50
N GLY A 55 1.57 14.11 -0.14
CA GLY A 55 1.18 14.17 -1.54
C GLY A 55 2.34 14.19 -2.55
N LYS A 56 3.59 13.99 -2.11
CA LYS A 56 4.79 14.04 -2.95
C LYS A 56 5.19 12.69 -3.54
N ILE A 57 4.64 11.61 -3.03
CA ILE A 57 4.77 10.25 -3.55
C ILE A 57 3.44 9.53 -3.38
N ARG A 58 3.01 8.78 -4.38
CA ARG A 58 1.79 7.96 -4.28
C ARG A 58 2.04 6.75 -3.39
N LEU A 59 0.98 6.24 -2.78
CA LEU A 59 1.03 5.14 -1.84
C LEU A 59 0.23 3.94 -2.34
N ALA A 60 0.83 2.75 -2.26
CA ALA A 60 0.14 1.48 -2.46
C ALA A 60 0.26 0.61 -1.19
N GLY A 61 -0.73 -0.17 -0.91
CA GLY A 61 -0.77 -1.09 0.24
C GLY A 61 -2.12 -0.96 0.93
N ASN A 62 -2.22 -1.24 2.15
CA ASN A 62 -1.34 -1.87 3.14
C ASN A 62 -2.13 -2.95 3.91
N ILE A 63 -2.91 -3.75 3.14
CA ILE A 63 -3.78 -4.77 3.74
C ILE A 63 -2.91 -5.88 4.33
N ASN A 64 -3.02 -6.10 5.62
CA ASN A 64 -2.19 -7.04 6.35
C ASN A 64 -2.39 -8.48 5.86
N ASN A 65 -1.31 -9.09 5.39
CA ASN A 65 -1.34 -10.43 4.83
C ASN A 65 -1.45 -11.54 5.86
N PRO A 66 -0.55 -11.62 6.88
CA PRO A 66 -0.52 -12.79 7.76
C PRO A 66 -1.70 -12.85 8.74
N GLU A 67 -2.14 -11.70 9.24
CA GLU A 67 -3.14 -11.66 10.30
C GLU A 67 -4.55 -11.48 9.74
N VAL A 68 -4.75 -10.59 8.77
CA VAL A 68 -6.08 -10.28 8.24
C VAL A 68 -6.41 -11.13 7.01
N LEU A 69 -5.63 -11.03 5.95
CA LEU A 69 -5.95 -11.74 4.70
C LEU A 69 -5.91 -13.26 4.84
N MET A 70 -4.97 -13.79 5.62
CA MET A 70 -4.81 -15.24 5.77
C MET A 70 -5.69 -15.83 6.88
N GLN A 71 -5.81 -15.14 8.02
CA GLN A 71 -6.38 -15.74 9.24
C GLN A 71 -7.80 -15.25 9.58
N GLN A 72 -8.26 -14.13 9.02
CA GLN A 72 -9.57 -13.59 9.32
C GLN A 72 -10.54 -13.76 8.15
N GLY A 73 -11.77 -13.27 8.36
CA GLY A 73 -12.85 -13.39 7.37
C GLY A 73 -13.03 -12.13 6.51
N PRO A 74 -13.95 -12.21 5.53
CA PRO A 74 -14.24 -11.08 4.64
C PRO A 74 -14.68 -9.81 5.35
N ALA A 75 -15.31 -9.90 6.54
CA ALA A 75 -15.76 -8.73 7.30
C ALA A 75 -14.57 -7.90 7.80
N GLU A 76 -13.56 -8.53 8.34
CA GLU A 76 -12.34 -7.89 8.83
C GLU A 76 -11.51 -7.32 7.68
N VAL A 77 -11.41 -8.06 6.56
CA VAL A 77 -10.78 -7.58 5.34
C VAL A 77 -11.48 -6.33 4.83
N ARG A 78 -12.82 -6.32 4.78
CA ARG A 78 -13.61 -5.15 4.38
C ARG A 78 -13.31 -3.94 5.25
N ALA A 79 -13.28 -4.12 6.57
CA ALA A 79 -13.00 -3.04 7.52
C ALA A 79 -11.59 -2.46 7.32
N GLU A 80 -10.59 -3.30 7.05
CA GLU A 80 -9.22 -2.83 6.83
C GLU A 80 -9.07 -2.12 5.48
N VAL A 81 -9.70 -2.64 4.42
CA VAL A 81 -9.74 -1.97 3.11
C VAL A 81 -10.40 -0.60 3.22
N GLN A 82 -11.54 -0.51 3.91
CA GLN A 82 -12.23 0.77 4.09
C GLN A 82 -11.36 1.77 4.84
N ARG A 83 -10.67 1.35 5.90
CA ARG A 83 -9.73 2.20 6.64
C ARG A 83 -8.59 2.73 5.76
N ALA A 84 -8.04 1.89 4.90
CA ALA A 84 -6.98 2.33 3.98
C ALA A 84 -7.50 3.34 2.95
N ILE A 85 -8.72 3.15 2.44
CA ILE A 85 -9.39 4.10 1.55
C ILE A 85 -9.64 5.44 2.26
N ASP A 86 -10.20 5.39 3.46
CA ASP A 86 -10.53 6.59 4.24
C ASP A 86 -9.28 7.38 4.65
N ALA A 87 -8.16 6.70 4.85
CA ALA A 87 -6.87 7.32 5.10
C ALA A 87 -6.29 8.01 3.85
N GLY A 88 -6.73 7.68 2.66
CA GLY A 88 -6.27 8.28 1.40
C GLY A 88 -5.12 7.53 0.72
N VAL A 89 -5.01 6.21 0.93
CA VAL A 89 -4.07 5.37 0.17
C VAL A 89 -4.50 5.31 -1.30
N ASP A 90 -3.61 5.61 -2.23
CA ASP A 90 -3.94 5.74 -3.67
C ASP A 90 -4.30 4.40 -4.34
N ILE A 91 -3.59 3.33 -4.00
CA ILE A 91 -3.85 1.98 -4.52
C ILE A 91 -3.96 1.00 -3.37
N ILE A 92 -5.13 0.41 -3.19
CA ILE A 92 -5.34 -0.61 -2.18
C ILE A 92 -4.79 -1.95 -2.67
N ALA A 93 -3.86 -2.51 -1.91
CA ALA A 93 -3.19 -3.75 -2.25
C ALA A 93 -2.82 -4.54 -0.97
N PRO A 94 -2.61 -5.85 -1.06
CA PRO A 94 -1.90 -6.60 -0.02
C PRO A 94 -0.54 -5.95 0.27
N GLU A 95 -0.10 -5.98 1.51
CA GLU A 95 1.11 -5.27 1.95
C GLU A 95 2.43 -5.81 1.39
N CYS A 96 2.46 -7.09 1.04
CA CYS A 96 3.65 -7.81 0.57
C CYS A 96 3.25 -9.08 -0.18
N ALA A 97 4.11 -10.11 -0.17
CA ALA A 97 3.81 -11.41 -0.74
C ALA A 97 2.60 -12.06 -0.06
N VAL A 98 1.57 -12.38 -0.83
CA VAL A 98 0.36 -13.03 -0.34
C VAL A 98 0.66 -14.51 -0.02
N PRO A 99 0.41 -15.00 1.21
CA PRO A 99 0.58 -16.40 1.53
C PRO A 99 -0.32 -17.30 0.67
N LEU A 100 0.19 -18.44 0.25
CA LEU A 100 -0.55 -19.38 -0.62
C LEU A 100 -1.85 -19.92 0.03
N GLN A 101 -1.92 -19.92 1.35
CA GLN A 101 -3.08 -20.36 2.13
C GLN A 101 -4.17 -19.31 2.25
N THR A 102 -3.94 -18.09 1.75
CA THR A 102 -4.92 -16.99 1.83
C THR A 102 -6.21 -17.38 1.12
N PRO A 103 -7.37 -17.30 1.79
CA PRO A 103 -8.65 -17.58 1.16
C PRO A 103 -8.90 -16.64 -0.04
N VAL A 104 -9.23 -17.21 -1.19
CA VAL A 104 -9.52 -16.44 -2.42
C VAL A 104 -10.66 -15.43 -2.19
N GLN A 105 -11.63 -15.78 -1.34
CA GLN A 105 -12.72 -14.86 -1.00
C GLN A 105 -12.21 -13.57 -0.34
N ASN A 106 -11.18 -13.64 0.51
CA ASN A 106 -10.59 -12.46 1.14
C ASN A 106 -9.94 -11.54 0.09
N LEU A 107 -9.26 -12.11 -0.89
CA LEU A 107 -8.69 -11.32 -2.01
C LEU A 107 -9.79 -10.68 -2.87
N LYS A 108 -10.88 -11.39 -3.14
CA LYS A 108 -12.05 -10.84 -3.84
C LYS A 108 -12.69 -9.69 -3.08
N THR A 109 -12.76 -9.79 -1.76
CA THR A 109 -13.33 -8.75 -0.90
C THR A 109 -12.59 -7.40 -1.05
N ILE A 110 -11.27 -7.41 -1.22
CA ILE A 110 -10.51 -6.17 -1.51
C ILE A 110 -11.09 -5.48 -2.75
N VAL A 111 -11.24 -6.23 -3.84
CA VAL A 111 -11.74 -5.71 -5.12
C VAL A 111 -13.19 -5.23 -5.01
N GLU A 112 -14.03 -5.96 -4.28
CA GLU A 112 -15.44 -5.62 -4.07
C GLU A 112 -15.57 -4.26 -3.36
N VAL A 113 -14.85 -4.07 -2.25
CA VAL A 113 -14.87 -2.82 -1.48
C VAL A 113 -14.33 -1.65 -2.30
N CYS A 114 -13.23 -1.83 -3.03
CA CYS A 114 -12.71 -0.79 -3.90
C CYS A 114 -13.73 -0.37 -4.99
N ARG A 115 -14.45 -1.32 -5.59
CA ARG A 115 -15.48 -1.04 -6.60
C ARG A 115 -16.70 -0.33 -6.02
N GLU A 116 -17.12 -0.68 -4.81
CA GLU A 116 -18.22 -0.01 -4.10
C GLU A 116 -17.87 1.47 -3.88
N ASN A 117 -16.67 1.75 -3.38
CA ASN A 117 -16.21 3.12 -3.13
C ASN A 117 -16.02 3.95 -4.42
N ALA A 118 -15.57 3.34 -5.50
CA ALA A 118 -15.42 4.04 -6.78
C ALA A 118 -16.75 4.47 -7.42
N ARG A 119 -17.86 3.86 -7.04
CA ARG A 119 -19.21 4.22 -7.55
C ARG A 119 -19.89 5.34 -6.76
N THR A 120 -19.34 5.69 -5.62
CA THR A 120 -19.90 6.71 -4.72
C THR A 120 -19.19 8.06 -4.83
N GLN A 121 -18.14 8.12 -5.62
CA GLN A 121 -17.41 9.36 -5.99
C GLN A 121 -17.84 9.85 -7.36
#